data_0015d371a29f959b9053f5561938822b
#
_entry.id   0015d371a29f959b9053f5561938822b
#
_cell.length_a   1.000
_cell.length_b   1.000
_cell.length_c   1.000
_cell.angle_alpha   90.00
_cell.angle_beta   90.00
_cell.angle_gamma   90.00
#
_symmetry.space_group_name_H-M   'P 1'
#
loop_
_entity.id
_entity.type
_entity.pdbx_description
1 polymer ?
#
loop_
_entity_poly.entity_id
_entity_poly.type
_entity_poly.pdbx_seq_one_letter_code
_entity_poly.pdbx_strand_id
1 'polypeptide(L)'
;MPTSYTNKILTGDVKTLKDFANVCLHGWCSHLYDHNIGDSYIPREPIDNSIQIAIKQRQLSNFNEKTDKEIERDAMMYFKNEIKSYNNQINYKLHKKNKLEKILKQAKAFVPPSEAYIEFKNFMIRQIADTIYHDCDISLTKKCIKSLNNQISKFNITKYKKSVILDIKNDIDRLKQNQETDINTCNQVNNWVSVLLKSFK
;
A
#
# COMPACT_ATOMS: atom_id res chain seq x y z
N MET A 1 13.45 21.34 27.93
CA MET A 1 13.88 21.85 26.59
C MET A 1 12.67 22.49 25.91
N PRO A 2 12.80 23.67 25.29
CA PRO A 2 11.71 24.25 24.53
C PRO A 2 11.34 23.28 23.38
N THR A 3 10.04 23.08 23.15
CA THR A 3 9.56 22.34 22.00
C THR A 3 9.81 23.17 20.73
N SER A 4 9.79 22.54 19.56
CA SER A 4 9.93 23.27 18.27
C SER A 4 8.89 24.38 18.12
N TYR A 5 7.71 24.24 18.73
CA TYR A 5 6.65 25.26 18.73
C TYR A 5 6.99 26.47 19.61
N THR A 6 7.46 26.24 20.85
CA THR A 6 7.81 27.32 21.78
C THR A 6 9.11 28.03 21.40
N ASN A 7 9.97 27.42 20.62
CA ASN A 7 11.19 28.06 20.13
C ASN A 7 10.87 29.28 19.25
N LYS A 8 9.81 29.23 18.42
CA LYS A 8 9.36 30.39 17.61
C LYS A 8 8.92 31.58 18.42
N ILE A 9 8.47 31.40 19.66
CA ILE A 9 8.20 32.50 20.61
C ILE A 9 9.53 33.10 21.06
N LEU A 10 10.49 32.26 21.40
CA LEU A 10 11.81 32.72 21.91
C LEU A 10 12.66 33.45 20.83
N THR A 11 12.49 33.04 19.56
CA THR A 11 13.15 33.72 18.42
C THR A 11 12.44 35.01 18.00
N GLY A 12 11.22 35.27 18.51
CA GLY A 12 10.44 36.45 18.16
C GLY A 12 9.64 36.31 16.85
N ASP A 13 9.62 35.12 16.25
CA ASP A 13 8.87 34.85 15.03
C ASP A 13 7.35 34.79 15.31
N VAL A 14 6.97 34.46 16.55
CA VAL A 14 5.60 34.39 17.06
C VAL A 14 5.43 35.49 18.10
N LYS A 15 4.55 36.46 17.83
CA LYS A 15 4.33 37.63 18.70
C LYS A 15 2.94 37.62 19.36
N THR A 16 1.98 36.92 18.80
CA THR A 16 0.62 36.88 19.32
C THR A 16 0.19 35.46 19.63
N LEU A 17 -0.83 35.30 20.48
CA LEU A 17 -1.45 34.01 20.76
C LEU A 17 -2.03 33.37 19.48
N LYS A 18 -2.55 34.18 18.56
CA LYS A 18 -3.06 33.74 17.28
C LYS A 18 -1.96 33.14 16.40
N ASP A 19 -0.77 33.79 16.33
CA ASP A 19 0.37 33.26 15.59
C ASP A 19 0.84 31.96 16.22
N PHE A 20 0.87 31.87 17.55
CA PHE A 20 1.23 30.64 18.26
C PHE A 20 0.23 29.50 18.01
N ALA A 21 -1.08 29.82 18.00
CA ALA A 21 -2.11 28.85 17.67
C ALA A 21 -1.94 28.31 16.24
N ASN A 22 -1.62 29.15 15.26
CA ASN A 22 -1.32 28.72 13.90
C ASN A 22 -0.15 27.72 13.87
N VAL A 23 0.95 28.04 14.55
CA VAL A 23 2.12 27.13 14.64
C VAL A 23 1.74 25.79 15.29
N CYS A 24 0.92 25.80 16.33
CA CYS A 24 0.46 24.58 17.00
C CYS A 24 -0.51 23.75 16.11
N LEU A 25 -1.36 24.42 15.34
CA LEU A 25 -2.29 23.76 14.40
C LEU A 25 -1.54 22.91 13.37
N HIS A 26 -0.43 23.42 12.81
CA HIS A 26 0.40 22.64 11.90
C HIS A 26 0.90 21.32 12.51
N GLY A 27 1.26 21.33 13.79
CA GLY A 27 1.69 20.10 14.46
C GLY A 27 0.56 19.19 14.93
N TRP A 28 -0.54 19.79 15.39
CA TRP A 28 -1.70 19.05 15.89
C TRP A 28 -2.46 18.34 14.78
N CYS A 29 -2.57 18.99 13.63
CA CYS A 29 -3.34 18.51 12.48
C CYS A 29 -2.45 18.12 11.30
N SER A 30 -1.19 17.78 11.53
CA SER A 30 -0.21 17.46 10.46
C SER A 30 -0.66 16.38 9.48
N HIS A 31 -1.53 15.46 9.92
CA HIS A 31 -2.13 14.42 9.06
C HIS A 31 -3.35 14.91 8.26
N LEU A 32 -3.83 16.13 8.53
CA LEU A 32 -5.01 16.72 7.89
C LEU A 32 -4.67 17.89 6.95
N TYR A 33 -3.39 18.29 6.90
CA TYR A 33 -2.92 19.44 6.14
C TYR A 33 -1.83 19.06 5.14
N ASP A 34 -1.87 19.70 3.98
CA ASP A 34 -0.78 19.64 3.01
C ASP A 34 0.43 20.42 3.53
N HIS A 35 1.62 19.82 3.47
CA HIS A 35 2.82 20.24 4.22
C HIS A 35 3.54 21.48 3.70
N ASN A 36 2.98 22.19 2.75
CA ASN A 36 3.72 23.21 2.04
C ASN A 36 3.20 24.59 2.33
N ILE A 37 3.23 25.13 3.51
CA ILE A 37 3.09 26.58 3.46
C ILE A 37 3.30 27.24 4.81
N GLY A 38 3.89 28.40 4.74
CA GLY A 38 4.15 29.35 5.81
C GLY A 38 3.06 29.55 6.85
N ASP A 39 3.19 30.57 7.67
CA ASP A 39 2.50 30.79 8.95
C ASP A 39 0.94 30.95 8.89
N SER A 40 0.28 30.67 7.79
CA SER A 40 -1.17 30.81 7.65
C SER A 40 -1.87 29.46 7.38
N TYR A 41 -2.99 29.23 8.06
CA TYR A 41 -3.86 28.09 7.80
C TYR A 41 -4.46 28.18 6.39
N ILE A 42 -4.25 27.13 5.59
CA ILE A 42 -4.92 26.95 4.31
C ILE A 42 -5.94 25.82 4.50
N PRO A 43 -7.22 26.07 4.16
CA PRO A 43 -8.23 25.03 4.19
C PRO A 43 -7.83 23.86 3.28
N ARG A 44 -7.94 22.64 3.79
CA ARG A 44 -7.73 21.45 2.99
C ARG A 44 -8.85 21.29 1.96
N GLU A 45 -8.49 21.01 0.73
CA GLU A 45 -9.45 20.59 -0.30
C GLU A 45 -9.70 19.07 -0.19
N PRO A 46 -10.96 18.64 -0.36
CA PRO A 46 -11.28 17.22 -0.36
C PRO A 46 -10.71 16.52 -1.59
N ILE A 47 -10.43 15.21 -1.44
CA ILE A 47 -9.95 14.38 -2.54
C ILE A 47 -11.07 14.24 -3.60
N ASP A 48 -10.76 14.62 -4.83
CA ASP A 48 -11.65 14.41 -5.96
C ASP A 48 -11.38 13.07 -6.65
N ASN A 49 -12.32 12.13 -6.48
CA ASN A 49 -12.28 10.82 -7.12
C ASN A 49 -13.07 10.76 -8.44
N SER A 50 -13.55 11.89 -8.95
CA SER A 50 -14.42 11.93 -10.15
C SER A 50 -13.79 11.26 -11.36
N ILE A 51 -12.50 11.48 -11.59
CA ILE A 51 -11.75 10.87 -12.71
C ILE A 51 -11.67 9.35 -12.54
N GLN A 52 -11.34 8.86 -11.33
CA GLN A 52 -11.27 7.42 -11.07
C GLN A 52 -12.63 6.73 -11.20
N ILE A 53 -13.69 7.41 -10.72
CA ILE A 53 -15.07 6.93 -10.86
C ILE A 53 -15.45 6.85 -12.35
N ALA A 54 -15.14 7.88 -13.14
CA ALA A 54 -15.43 7.90 -14.59
C ALA A 54 -14.66 6.77 -15.32
N ILE A 55 -13.39 6.53 -14.97
CA ILE A 55 -12.61 5.42 -15.53
C ILE A 55 -13.27 4.08 -15.22
N LYS A 56 -13.69 3.85 -13.97
CA LYS A 56 -14.36 2.60 -13.56
C LYS A 56 -15.72 2.43 -14.24
N GLN A 57 -16.49 3.50 -14.40
CA GLN A 57 -17.77 3.48 -15.15
C GLN A 57 -17.54 3.12 -16.61
N ARG A 58 -16.52 3.68 -17.25
CA ARG A 58 -16.14 3.33 -18.63
C ARG A 58 -15.68 1.88 -18.74
N GLN A 59 -14.92 1.37 -17.74
CA GLN A 59 -14.54 -0.04 -17.69
C GLN A 59 -15.76 -0.94 -17.62
N LEU A 60 -16.76 -0.59 -16.81
CA LEU A 60 -18.03 -1.31 -16.70
C LEU A 60 -18.81 -1.32 -18.03
N SER A 61 -18.93 -0.16 -18.71
CA SER A 61 -19.57 -0.08 -20.01
C SER A 61 -18.88 -0.97 -21.04
N ASN A 62 -17.56 -0.79 -21.20
CA ASN A 62 -16.77 -1.58 -22.14
C ASN A 62 -16.86 -3.09 -21.85
N PHE A 63 -16.92 -3.49 -20.55
CA PHE A 63 -17.08 -4.90 -20.19
C PHE A 63 -18.47 -5.43 -20.57
N ASN A 64 -19.52 -4.65 -20.40
CA ASN A 64 -20.89 -5.04 -20.77
C ASN A 64 -21.10 -5.15 -22.29
N GLU A 65 -20.33 -4.43 -23.09
CA GLU A 65 -20.38 -4.47 -24.55
C GLU A 65 -19.69 -5.69 -25.14
N LYS A 66 -18.80 -6.35 -24.37
CA LYS A 66 -18.09 -7.55 -24.82
C LYS A 66 -19.00 -8.75 -24.98
N THR A 67 -18.78 -9.49 -26.04
CA THR A 67 -19.40 -10.81 -26.24
C THR A 67 -18.87 -11.84 -25.24
N ASP A 68 -19.62 -12.89 -24.98
CA ASP A 68 -19.19 -13.98 -24.09
C ASP A 68 -17.87 -14.61 -24.53
N LYS A 69 -17.64 -14.78 -25.85
CA LYS A 69 -16.39 -15.32 -26.41
C LYS A 69 -15.18 -14.43 -26.12
N GLU A 70 -15.36 -13.12 -26.23
CA GLU A 70 -14.28 -12.15 -25.89
C GLU A 70 -13.95 -12.18 -24.42
N ILE A 71 -14.96 -12.20 -23.54
CA ILE A 71 -14.79 -12.26 -22.09
C ILE A 71 -14.08 -13.57 -21.70
N GLU A 72 -14.49 -14.70 -22.26
CA GLU A 72 -13.85 -16.00 -22.00
C GLU A 72 -12.39 -15.98 -22.43
N ARG A 73 -12.10 -15.49 -23.64
CA ARG A 73 -10.73 -15.36 -24.16
C ARG A 73 -9.88 -14.49 -23.25
N ASP A 74 -10.39 -13.33 -22.83
CA ASP A 74 -9.66 -12.39 -21.99
C ASP A 74 -9.41 -12.97 -20.61
N ALA A 75 -10.42 -13.65 -20.02
CA ALA A 75 -10.28 -14.35 -18.75
C ALA A 75 -9.23 -15.46 -18.81
N MET A 76 -9.24 -16.29 -19.87
CA MET A 76 -8.25 -17.34 -20.05
C MET A 76 -6.85 -16.79 -20.27
N MET A 77 -6.72 -15.69 -20.98
CA MET A 77 -5.45 -15.01 -21.17
C MET A 77 -4.94 -14.45 -19.83
N TYR A 78 -5.80 -13.82 -19.03
CA TYR A 78 -5.46 -13.36 -17.70
C TYR A 78 -4.96 -14.48 -16.80
N PHE A 79 -5.70 -15.59 -16.68
CA PHE A 79 -5.28 -16.74 -15.86
C PHE A 79 -3.93 -17.33 -16.31
N LYS A 80 -3.71 -17.46 -17.61
CA LYS A 80 -2.43 -17.96 -18.16
C LYS A 80 -1.27 -17.02 -17.82
N ASN A 81 -1.48 -15.71 -17.90
CA ASN A 81 -0.46 -14.71 -17.58
C ASN A 81 -0.13 -14.73 -16.09
N GLU A 82 -1.15 -14.82 -15.21
CA GLU A 82 -0.95 -14.96 -13.78
C GLU A 82 -0.16 -16.23 -13.42
N ILE A 83 -0.52 -17.39 -14.00
CA ILE A 83 0.21 -18.64 -13.79
C ILE A 83 1.67 -18.50 -14.26
N LYS A 84 1.92 -17.85 -15.41
CA LYS A 84 3.26 -17.57 -15.88
C LYS A 84 4.04 -16.68 -14.91
N SER A 85 3.40 -15.64 -14.39
CA SER A 85 3.98 -14.75 -13.40
C SER A 85 4.38 -15.51 -12.13
N TYR A 86 3.48 -16.32 -11.58
CA TYR A 86 3.78 -17.16 -10.41
C TYR A 86 4.90 -18.18 -10.67
N ASN A 87 4.94 -18.79 -11.84
CA ASN A 87 6.04 -19.68 -12.19
C ASN A 87 7.39 -18.95 -12.26
N ASN A 88 7.42 -17.74 -12.79
CA ASN A 88 8.62 -16.89 -12.77
C ASN A 88 9.06 -16.56 -11.33
N GLN A 89 8.13 -16.25 -10.43
CA GLN A 89 8.41 -16.04 -9.02
C GLN A 89 9.00 -17.30 -8.36
N ILE A 90 8.44 -18.47 -8.64
CA ILE A 90 8.96 -19.74 -8.14
C ILE A 90 10.41 -19.93 -8.63
N ASN A 91 10.67 -19.76 -9.91
CA ASN A 91 12.02 -19.91 -10.49
C ASN A 91 13.01 -18.94 -9.85
N TYR A 92 12.62 -17.69 -9.66
CA TYR A 92 13.43 -16.69 -8.96
C TYR A 92 13.77 -17.12 -7.53
N LYS A 93 12.76 -17.54 -6.76
CA LYS A 93 12.93 -17.99 -5.36
C LYS A 93 13.82 -19.25 -5.27
N LEU A 94 13.65 -20.21 -6.20
CA LEU A 94 14.50 -21.41 -6.26
C LEU A 94 15.95 -21.05 -6.61
N HIS A 95 16.15 -20.13 -7.55
CA HIS A 95 17.50 -19.67 -7.90
C HIS A 95 18.17 -18.96 -6.71
N LYS A 96 17.43 -18.09 -6.01
CA LYS A 96 17.89 -17.44 -4.78
C LYS A 96 18.26 -18.48 -3.71
N LYS A 97 17.38 -19.47 -3.48
CA LYS A 97 17.60 -20.57 -2.55
C LYS A 97 18.88 -21.32 -2.85
N ASN A 98 19.08 -21.72 -4.11
CA ASN A 98 20.28 -22.46 -4.52
C ASN A 98 21.58 -21.69 -4.26
N LYS A 99 21.58 -20.35 -4.48
CA LYS A 99 22.74 -19.52 -4.14
C LYS A 99 23.00 -19.48 -2.63
N LEU A 100 21.96 -19.29 -1.85
CA LEU A 100 22.06 -19.23 -0.37
C LEU A 100 22.52 -20.58 0.20
N GLU A 101 21.99 -21.69 -0.29
CA GLU A 101 22.38 -23.03 0.17
C GLU A 101 23.86 -23.35 -0.10
N LYS A 102 24.42 -22.85 -1.22
CA LYS A 102 25.87 -22.99 -1.49
C LYS A 102 26.69 -22.27 -0.42
N ILE A 103 26.34 -21.04 -0.08
CA ILE A 103 27.06 -20.28 0.95
C ILE A 103 26.80 -20.87 2.34
N LEU A 104 25.57 -21.33 2.63
CA LEU A 104 25.24 -22.02 3.88
C LEU A 104 26.12 -23.27 4.09
N LYS A 105 26.32 -24.05 3.03
CA LYS A 105 27.23 -25.23 3.08
C LYS A 105 28.66 -24.82 3.42
N GLN A 106 29.16 -23.75 2.82
CA GLN A 106 30.50 -23.22 3.13
C GLN A 106 30.59 -22.69 4.56
N ALA A 107 29.59 -21.92 5.02
CA ALA A 107 29.55 -21.42 6.41
C ALA A 107 29.51 -22.55 7.44
N LYS A 108 28.78 -23.64 7.17
CA LYS A 108 28.76 -24.82 8.04
C LYS A 108 30.11 -25.54 8.08
N ALA A 109 30.78 -25.65 6.93
CA ALA A 109 32.08 -26.30 6.81
C ALA A 109 33.25 -25.43 7.34
N PHE A 110 33.06 -24.13 7.50
CA PHE A 110 34.07 -23.20 8.02
C PHE A 110 34.51 -23.62 9.44
N VAL A 111 35.82 -23.82 9.64
CA VAL A 111 36.41 -24.07 10.95
C VAL A 111 36.96 -22.75 11.51
N PRO A 112 36.38 -22.23 12.59
CA PRO A 112 36.85 -20.98 13.17
C PRO A 112 38.30 -21.14 13.70
N PRO A 113 39.15 -20.10 13.59
CA PRO A 113 40.53 -20.14 14.05
C PRO A 113 40.68 -20.23 15.59
N SER A 114 39.64 -19.85 16.34
CA SER A 114 39.54 -20.06 17.79
C SER A 114 38.08 -20.08 18.23
N GLU A 115 37.84 -20.47 19.48
CA GLU A 115 36.48 -20.54 20.08
C GLU A 115 35.77 -19.18 20.08
N ALA A 116 36.49 -18.07 20.16
CA ALA A 116 35.94 -16.72 20.13
C ALA A 116 35.13 -16.41 18.85
N TYR A 117 35.35 -17.14 17.75
CA TYR A 117 34.65 -16.95 16.50
C TYR A 117 33.48 -17.91 16.25
N ILE A 118 33.19 -18.80 17.18
CA ILE A 118 32.09 -19.79 17.06
C ILE A 118 30.73 -19.07 16.98
N GLU A 119 30.54 -18.07 17.83
CA GLU A 119 29.27 -17.29 17.81
C GLU A 119 29.06 -16.56 16.48
N PHE A 120 30.11 -16.01 15.90
CA PHE A 120 30.04 -15.35 14.58
C PHE A 120 29.71 -16.38 13.48
N LYS A 121 30.30 -17.57 13.51
CA LYS A 121 29.90 -18.66 12.58
C LYS A 121 28.42 -19.00 12.72
N ASN A 122 27.94 -19.17 13.96
CA ASN A 122 26.53 -19.48 14.21
C ASN A 122 25.60 -18.35 13.76
N PHE A 123 26.01 -17.09 13.94
CA PHE A 123 25.29 -15.93 13.42
C PHE A 123 25.16 -15.97 11.89
N MET A 124 26.26 -16.20 11.14
CA MET A 124 26.23 -16.30 9.67
C MET A 124 25.29 -17.41 9.20
N ILE A 125 25.35 -18.60 9.82
CA ILE A 125 24.48 -19.73 9.50
C ILE A 125 23.02 -19.37 9.70
N ARG A 126 22.68 -18.74 10.83
CA ARG A 126 21.32 -18.32 11.17
C ARG A 126 20.77 -17.32 10.16
N GLN A 127 21.54 -16.26 9.84
CA GLN A 127 21.11 -15.25 8.88
C GLN A 127 20.74 -15.86 7.51
N ILE A 128 21.54 -16.82 7.03
CA ILE A 128 21.28 -17.47 5.75
C ILE A 128 20.07 -18.41 5.87
N ALA A 129 19.97 -19.18 6.94
CA ALA A 129 18.88 -20.11 7.17
C ALA A 129 17.52 -19.38 7.28
N ASP A 130 17.48 -18.29 8.04
CA ASP A 130 16.29 -17.45 8.20
C ASP A 130 15.86 -16.83 6.84
N THR A 131 16.83 -16.37 6.05
CA THR A 131 16.55 -15.85 4.71
C THR A 131 15.98 -16.93 3.78
N ILE A 132 16.53 -18.16 3.84
CA ILE A 132 16.00 -19.29 3.05
C ILE A 132 14.57 -19.61 3.49
N TYR A 133 14.31 -19.64 4.79
CA TYR A 133 13.01 -19.97 5.34
C TYR A 133 11.94 -18.95 4.97
N HIS A 134 12.22 -17.67 5.15
CA HIS A 134 11.22 -16.60 4.92
C HIS A 134 11.08 -16.20 3.45
N ASP A 135 12.21 -16.01 2.75
CA ASP A 135 12.18 -15.40 1.40
C ASP A 135 12.05 -16.43 0.28
N CYS A 136 12.45 -17.68 0.53
CA CYS A 136 12.48 -18.71 -0.52
C CYS A 136 11.31 -19.70 -0.43
N ASP A 137 10.36 -19.49 0.50
CA ASP A 137 9.15 -20.31 0.55
C ASP A 137 8.28 -20.09 -0.70
N ILE A 138 7.95 -21.20 -1.37
CA ILE A 138 7.13 -21.23 -2.59
C ILE A 138 5.74 -21.83 -2.36
N SER A 139 5.43 -22.20 -1.12
CA SER A 139 4.21 -22.93 -0.78
C SER A 139 2.94 -22.13 -1.13
N LEU A 140 2.92 -20.85 -0.77
CA LEU A 140 1.80 -19.95 -1.09
C LEU A 140 1.66 -19.76 -2.61
N THR A 141 2.76 -19.52 -3.32
CA THR A 141 2.76 -19.34 -4.78
C THR A 141 2.23 -20.59 -5.50
N LYS A 142 2.59 -21.79 -5.04
CA LYS A 142 2.03 -23.05 -5.56
C LYS A 142 0.53 -23.19 -5.27
N LYS A 143 0.07 -22.77 -4.10
CA LYS A 143 -1.36 -22.76 -3.77
C LYS A 143 -2.14 -21.80 -4.71
N CYS A 144 -1.59 -20.62 -5.01
CA CYS A 144 -2.20 -19.69 -5.97
C CYS A 144 -2.32 -20.32 -7.37
N ILE A 145 -1.27 -20.96 -7.89
CA ILE A 145 -1.32 -21.66 -9.19
C ILE A 145 -2.39 -22.76 -9.18
N LYS A 146 -2.45 -23.56 -8.10
CA LYS A 146 -3.48 -24.60 -7.96
C LYS A 146 -4.89 -24.02 -7.97
N SER A 147 -5.11 -22.90 -7.27
CA SER A 147 -6.38 -22.18 -7.26
C SER A 147 -6.77 -21.69 -8.65
N LEU A 148 -5.83 -21.07 -9.39
CA LEU A 148 -6.08 -20.59 -10.75
C LEU A 148 -6.41 -21.74 -11.71
N ASN A 149 -5.68 -22.86 -11.64
CA ASN A 149 -6.00 -24.05 -12.44
C ASN A 149 -7.39 -24.60 -12.12
N ASN A 150 -7.82 -24.59 -10.86
CA ASN A 150 -9.17 -24.96 -10.48
C ASN A 150 -10.22 -23.97 -11.01
N GLN A 151 -9.91 -22.69 -11.07
CA GLN A 151 -10.81 -21.68 -11.66
C GLN A 151 -10.93 -21.90 -13.17
N ILE A 152 -9.85 -22.20 -13.86
CA ILE A 152 -9.85 -22.53 -15.30
C ILE A 152 -10.71 -23.78 -15.55
N SER A 153 -10.49 -24.86 -14.79
CA SER A 153 -11.23 -26.13 -14.98
C SER A 153 -12.72 -26.03 -14.67
N LYS A 154 -13.12 -25.10 -13.82
CA LYS A 154 -14.51 -24.87 -13.41
C LYS A 154 -15.06 -23.55 -13.95
N PHE A 155 -14.42 -23.01 -15.02
CA PHE A 155 -14.81 -21.71 -15.55
C PHE A 155 -16.26 -21.70 -15.98
N ASN A 156 -16.99 -20.70 -15.52
CA ASN A 156 -18.37 -20.46 -15.87
C ASN A 156 -18.54 -18.98 -16.21
N ILE A 157 -18.81 -18.70 -17.48
CA ILE A 157 -18.88 -17.34 -18.02
C ILE A 157 -19.91 -16.47 -17.29
N THR A 158 -21.09 -17.02 -16.98
CA THR A 158 -22.15 -16.26 -16.31
C THR A 158 -21.74 -15.86 -14.89
N LYS A 159 -21.12 -16.76 -14.14
CA LYS A 159 -20.61 -16.48 -12.80
C LYS A 159 -19.46 -15.46 -12.85
N TYR A 160 -18.55 -15.63 -13.80
CA TYR A 160 -17.42 -14.72 -13.99
C TYR A 160 -17.89 -13.30 -14.32
N LYS A 161 -18.83 -13.16 -15.28
CA LYS A 161 -19.41 -11.85 -15.61
C LYS A 161 -20.04 -11.18 -14.40
N LYS A 162 -20.85 -11.93 -13.63
CA LYS A 162 -21.47 -11.39 -12.41
C LYS A 162 -20.44 -10.92 -11.39
N SER A 163 -19.37 -11.71 -11.18
CA SER A 163 -18.30 -11.33 -10.24
C SER A 163 -17.59 -10.07 -10.69
N VAL A 164 -17.12 -9.98 -11.94
CA VAL A 164 -16.40 -8.81 -12.45
C VAL A 164 -17.27 -7.55 -12.41
N ILE A 165 -18.54 -7.64 -12.79
CA ILE A 165 -19.48 -6.51 -12.72
C ILE A 165 -19.67 -6.05 -11.27
N LEU A 166 -19.82 -7.01 -10.33
CA LEU A 166 -19.97 -6.69 -8.92
C LEU A 166 -18.71 -6.02 -8.36
N ASP A 167 -17.53 -6.54 -8.69
CA ASP A 167 -16.26 -5.97 -8.22
C ASP A 167 -16.05 -4.53 -8.71
N ILE A 168 -16.36 -4.25 -10.00
CA ILE A 168 -16.29 -2.88 -10.54
C ILE A 168 -17.29 -1.95 -9.86
N LYS A 169 -18.53 -2.42 -9.61
CA LYS A 169 -19.54 -1.63 -8.90
C LYS A 169 -19.13 -1.32 -7.48
N ASN A 170 -18.63 -2.32 -6.75
CA ASN A 170 -18.13 -2.15 -5.39
C ASN A 170 -16.95 -1.15 -5.34
N ASP A 171 -16.07 -1.17 -6.34
CA ASP A 171 -14.98 -0.18 -6.45
C ASP A 171 -15.54 1.24 -6.65
N ILE A 172 -16.54 1.41 -7.52
CA ILE A 172 -17.20 2.71 -7.74
C ILE A 172 -17.85 3.21 -6.46
N ASP A 173 -18.59 2.35 -5.77
CA ASP A 173 -19.30 2.72 -4.54
C ASP A 173 -18.31 3.08 -3.44
N ARG A 174 -17.21 2.35 -3.30
CA ARG A 174 -16.13 2.66 -2.36
C ARG A 174 -15.47 4.01 -2.66
N LEU A 175 -15.20 4.32 -3.94
CA LEU A 175 -14.63 5.61 -4.32
C LEU A 175 -15.57 6.76 -3.99
N LYS A 176 -16.89 6.62 -4.25
CA LYS A 176 -17.90 7.62 -3.90
C LYS A 176 -17.99 7.82 -2.38
N GLN A 177 -18.05 6.74 -1.62
CA GLN A 177 -18.13 6.79 -0.16
C GLN A 177 -16.88 7.45 0.45
N ASN A 178 -15.69 7.12 -0.07
CA ASN A 178 -14.45 7.73 0.37
C ASN A 178 -14.45 9.24 0.09
N GLN A 179 -14.91 9.67 -1.10
CA GLN A 179 -15.01 11.08 -1.46
C GLN A 179 -15.99 11.82 -0.55
N GLU A 180 -17.17 11.26 -0.30
CA GLU A 180 -18.17 11.85 0.60
C GLU A 180 -17.65 11.96 2.04
N THR A 181 -17.00 10.91 2.53
CA THR A 181 -16.39 10.91 3.87
C THR A 181 -15.30 11.97 3.97
N ASP A 182 -14.46 12.10 2.94
CA ASP A 182 -13.37 13.08 2.94
C ASP A 182 -13.91 14.53 2.83
N ILE A 183 -14.95 14.78 2.03
CA ILE A 183 -15.65 16.09 1.97
C ILE A 183 -16.17 16.46 3.37
N ASN A 184 -16.87 15.56 4.03
CA ASN A 184 -17.43 15.80 5.34
C ASN A 184 -16.33 16.09 6.39
N THR A 185 -15.25 15.31 6.36
CA THR A 185 -14.10 15.50 7.25
C THR A 185 -13.42 16.85 7.00
N CYS A 186 -13.17 17.21 5.74
CA CYS A 186 -12.59 18.49 5.37
C CYS A 186 -13.45 19.67 5.84
N ASN A 187 -14.77 19.59 5.61
CA ASN A 187 -15.69 20.63 6.04
C ASN A 187 -15.72 20.80 7.56
N GLN A 188 -15.74 19.70 8.32
CA GLN A 188 -15.71 19.74 9.79
C GLN A 188 -14.42 20.37 10.30
N VAL A 189 -13.26 19.93 9.78
CA VAL A 189 -11.95 20.44 10.21
C VAL A 189 -11.79 21.90 9.82
N ASN A 190 -12.11 22.27 8.58
CA ASN A 190 -12.02 23.65 8.12
C ASN A 190 -12.90 24.60 8.93
N ASN A 191 -14.14 24.16 9.26
CA ASN A 191 -15.03 24.93 10.12
C ASN A 191 -14.48 25.06 11.54
N TRP A 192 -14.01 23.97 12.14
CA TRP A 192 -13.41 23.97 13.46
C TRP A 192 -12.23 24.94 13.56
N VAL A 193 -11.29 24.88 12.61
CA VAL A 193 -10.15 25.79 12.56
C VAL A 193 -10.59 27.24 12.35
N SER A 194 -11.57 27.49 11.46
CA SER A 194 -12.10 28.84 11.23
C SER A 194 -12.69 29.44 12.50
N VAL A 195 -13.45 28.66 13.27
CA VAL A 195 -14.04 29.10 14.56
C VAL A 195 -12.94 29.37 15.58
N LEU A 196 -11.97 28.47 15.69
CA LEU A 196 -10.84 28.64 16.60
C LEU A 196 -10.06 29.93 16.30
N LEU A 197 -9.67 30.15 15.05
CA LEU A 197 -8.88 31.32 14.65
C LEU A 197 -9.65 32.65 14.84
N LYS A 198 -10.99 32.65 14.71
CA LYS A 198 -11.84 33.80 15.00
C LYS A 198 -11.94 34.14 16.48
N SER A 199 -11.70 33.14 17.36
CA SER A 199 -11.77 33.36 18.84
C SER A 199 -10.54 34.10 19.37
N PHE A 200 -9.44 34.16 18.65
CA PHE A 200 -8.28 34.97 19.01
C PHE A 200 -8.51 36.42 18.49
N LYS A 201 -9.18 37.23 19.31
CA LYS A 201 -9.38 38.65 19.05
C LYS A 201 -8.26 39.49 19.64
#